data_f4f96ae76e89af74bdb70415140b989c
#
_entry.id   f4f96ae76e89af74bdb70415140b989c
#
_cell.length_a   1.000
_cell.length_b   1.000
_cell.length_c   1.000
_cell.angle_alpha   90.00
_cell.angle_beta   90.00
_cell.angle_gamma   90.00
#
_symmetry.space_group_name_H-M   'P 1'
#
loop_
_entity.id
_entity.type
_entity.pdbx_description
1 polymer ?
#
loop_
_entity_poly.entity_id
_entity_poly.type
_entity_poly.pdbx_seq_one_letter_code
_entity_poly.pdbx_strand_id
1 'polypeptide(L)'
;MVSSKVKIKQRDITDCGAACLASVAAYYQLEIPIARIRQKAGTDKQGTNVLGMIEAAAFLGMNARGVKGPFEALTAVPLPVIIHVLIQNSLHHYCVLFKINKQTVTLMDPGPGKLIKMSHKEFKTIWTGVVILISPAPHFIKARLNRSHGLRFWELIYPHRNLVVMALLAAIFYTILGLSTSIYLQKIIDFVLVDGNLKLLHLLSVGMILLLVFQLGFGYLKSWFSLQAGQYIDKSLILGYYKH
;
A
#
# COMPACT_ATOMS: atom_id res chain seq x y z
N MET A 1 5.76 -4.39 26.62
CA MET A 1 4.64 -4.64 25.69
C MET A 1 5.20 -4.65 24.27
N VAL A 2 4.86 -5.62 23.43
CA VAL A 2 5.30 -5.64 22.01
C VAL A 2 4.52 -4.56 21.27
N SER A 3 5.21 -3.64 20.57
CA SER A 3 4.61 -2.50 19.86
C SER A 3 3.64 -2.99 18.77
N SER A 4 2.58 -2.22 18.47
CA SER A 4 1.69 -2.49 17.33
C SER A 4 2.40 -2.47 15.97
N LYS A 5 3.51 -1.76 15.86
CA LYS A 5 4.33 -1.62 14.65
C LYS A 5 4.96 -2.91 14.14
N VAL A 6 5.15 -3.90 15.02
CA VAL A 6 5.71 -5.20 14.64
C VAL A 6 4.67 -6.17 14.05
N LYS A 7 3.38 -5.82 14.08
CA LYS A 7 2.29 -6.62 13.52
C LYS A 7 2.20 -6.37 12.02
N ILE A 8 3.06 -7.05 11.26
CA ILE A 8 3.15 -6.88 9.82
C ILE A 8 2.42 -8.01 9.13
N LYS A 9 1.40 -7.67 8.33
CA LYS A 9 0.65 -8.63 7.53
C LYS A 9 1.34 -8.86 6.19
N GLN A 10 1.53 -10.13 5.81
CA GLN A 10 1.99 -10.50 4.47
C GLN A 10 0.99 -10.04 3.40
N ARG A 11 1.47 -9.77 2.19
CA ARG A 11 0.63 -9.34 1.06
C ARG A 11 0.25 -10.51 0.17
N ASP A 12 1.14 -11.48 0.07
CA ASP A 12 0.97 -12.70 -0.72
C ASP A 12 1.35 -13.92 0.14
N ILE A 13 0.91 -15.11 -0.24
CA ILE A 13 1.19 -16.37 0.47
C ILE A 13 2.69 -16.66 0.55
N THR A 14 3.47 -16.20 -0.41
CA THR A 14 4.93 -16.35 -0.49
C THR A 14 5.72 -15.35 0.37
N ASP A 15 5.07 -14.34 0.93
CA ASP A 15 5.71 -13.21 1.61
C ASP A 15 5.97 -13.45 3.11
N CYS A 16 5.65 -14.62 3.66
CA CYS A 16 5.71 -14.86 5.11
C CYS A 16 7.13 -14.58 5.68
N GLY A 17 8.19 -15.04 5.02
CA GLY A 17 9.57 -14.78 5.43
C GLY A 17 9.94 -13.30 5.40
N ALA A 18 9.61 -12.60 4.29
CA ALA A 18 9.87 -11.18 4.13
C ALA A 18 9.08 -10.33 5.14
N ALA A 19 7.83 -10.70 5.45
CA ALA A 19 7.01 -10.03 6.46
C ALA A 19 7.55 -10.27 7.89
N CYS A 20 8.06 -11.47 8.19
CA CYS A 20 8.73 -11.77 9.44
C CYS A 20 9.99 -10.91 9.61
N LEU A 21 10.83 -10.81 8.58
CA LEU A 21 12.03 -9.98 8.64
C LEU A 21 11.69 -8.50 8.79
N ALA A 22 10.62 -8.00 8.09
CA ALA A 22 10.11 -6.65 8.29
C ALA A 22 9.65 -6.41 9.73
N SER A 23 9.02 -7.41 10.37
CA SER A 23 8.56 -7.34 11.76
C SER A 23 9.73 -7.26 12.75
N VAL A 24 10.79 -8.06 12.54
CA VAL A 24 12.02 -7.99 13.33
C VAL A 24 12.73 -6.65 13.12
N ALA A 25 12.84 -6.16 11.87
CA ALA A 25 13.41 -4.85 11.56
C ALA A 25 12.63 -3.72 12.26
N ALA A 26 11.30 -3.76 12.25
CA ALA A 26 10.44 -2.80 12.94
C ALA A 26 10.61 -2.84 14.46
N TYR A 27 10.87 -3.99 15.04
CA TYR A 27 11.23 -4.10 16.48
C TYR A 27 12.49 -3.30 16.80
N TYR A 28 13.49 -3.35 15.91
CA TYR A 28 14.73 -2.56 16.04
C TYR A 28 14.62 -1.15 15.46
N GLN A 29 13.41 -0.65 15.19
CA GLN A 29 13.11 0.70 14.71
C GLN A 29 13.50 0.98 13.23
N LEU A 30 13.61 -0.05 12.41
CA LEU A 30 13.72 0.07 10.96
C LEU A 30 12.39 -0.32 10.30
N GLU A 31 11.62 0.68 9.85
CA GLU A 31 10.37 0.45 9.12
C GLU A 31 10.66 0.43 7.61
N ILE A 32 10.55 -0.74 6.98
CA ILE A 32 10.86 -0.95 5.57
C ILE A 32 9.69 -1.67 4.86
N PRO A 33 9.36 -1.32 3.60
CA PRO A 33 8.34 -2.04 2.83
C PRO A 33 8.72 -3.49 2.57
N ILE A 34 7.76 -4.43 2.74
CA ILE A 34 7.96 -5.87 2.50
C ILE A 34 8.52 -6.11 1.08
N ALA A 35 8.06 -5.36 0.07
CA ALA A 35 8.50 -5.51 -1.32
C ALA A 35 10.03 -5.36 -1.49
N ARG A 36 10.67 -4.47 -0.72
CA ARG A 36 12.15 -4.32 -0.74
C ARG A 36 12.86 -5.54 -0.15
N ILE A 37 12.32 -6.07 0.94
CA ILE A 37 12.86 -7.28 1.58
C ILE A 37 12.68 -8.47 0.64
N ARG A 38 11.49 -8.64 0.07
CA ARG A 38 11.17 -9.68 -0.92
C ARG A 38 12.17 -9.71 -2.07
N GLN A 39 12.46 -8.55 -2.66
CA GLN A 39 13.43 -8.44 -3.75
C GLN A 39 14.83 -8.87 -3.35
N LYS A 40 15.28 -8.49 -2.15
CA LYS A 40 16.62 -8.85 -1.65
C LYS A 40 16.72 -10.28 -1.14
N ALA A 41 15.61 -10.83 -0.67
CA ALA A 41 15.52 -12.22 -0.22
C ALA A 41 15.37 -13.23 -1.36
N GLY A 42 15.27 -12.78 -2.62
CA GLY A 42 15.04 -13.68 -3.76
C GLY A 42 13.74 -14.48 -3.64
N THR A 43 12.69 -13.90 -3.04
CA THR A 43 11.39 -14.57 -2.85
C THR A 43 10.77 -14.89 -4.21
N ASP A 44 10.49 -16.17 -4.45
CA ASP A 44 9.86 -16.69 -5.67
C ASP A 44 8.44 -17.25 -5.41
N LYS A 45 7.94 -18.08 -6.33
CA LYS A 45 6.64 -18.74 -6.21
C LYS A 45 6.58 -19.78 -5.09
N GLN A 46 7.73 -20.29 -4.63
CA GLN A 46 7.83 -21.27 -3.53
C GLN A 46 8.01 -20.58 -2.17
N GLY A 47 8.22 -19.25 -2.15
CA GLY A 47 8.40 -18.44 -0.96
C GLY A 47 9.85 -17.98 -0.78
N THR A 48 10.24 -17.72 0.47
CA THR A 48 11.59 -17.27 0.82
C THR A 48 12.32 -18.38 1.57
N ASN A 49 13.49 -18.78 1.09
CA ASN A 49 14.33 -19.74 1.80
C ASN A 49 15.18 -19.06 2.92
N VAL A 50 15.79 -19.86 3.80
CA VAL A 50 16.58 -19.36 4.93
C VAL A 50 17.78 -18.52 4.46
N LEU A 51 18.46 -18.94 3.37
CA LEU A 51 19.60 -18.21 2.82
C LEU A 51 19.21 -16.83 2.34
N GLY A 52 18.14 -16.73 1.54
CA GLY A 52 17.61 -15.43 1.08
C GLY A 52 17.19 -14.50 2.23
N MET A 53 16.68 -15.07 3.34
CA MET A 53 16.37 -14.26 4.53
C MET A 53 17.64 -13.74 5.21
N ILE A 54 18.73 -14.53 5.24
CA ILE A 54 20.03 -14.11 5.78
C ILE A 54 20.61 -12.97 4.91
N GLU A 55 20.59 -13.12 3.59
CA GLU A 55 21.08 -12.11 2.65
C GLU A 55 20.27 -10.81 2.76
N ALA A 56 18.93 -10.92 2.85
CA ALA A 56 18.08 -9.77 3.07
C ALA A 56 18.32 -9.09 4.42
N ALA A 57 18.58 -9.86 5.49
CA ALA A 57 18.94 -9.31 6.78
C ALA A 57 20.27 -8.55 6.74
N ALA A 58 21.29 -9.10 6.05
CA ALA A 58 22.58 -8.43 5.83
C ALA A 58 22.40 -7.10 5.08
N PHE A 59 21.56 -7.08 4.03
CA PHE A 59 21.21 -5.85 3.30
C PHE A 59 20.58 -4.79 4.21
N LEU A 60 19.83 -5.21 5.25
CA LEU A 60 19.24 -4.31 6.25
C LEU A 60 20.23 -3.87 7.35
N GLY A 61 21.49 -4.26 7.26
CA GLY A 61 22.49 -4.00 8.30
C GLY A 61 22.29 -4.86 9.54
N MET A 62 21.72 -6.06 9.41
CA MET A 62 21.49 -7.00 10.50
C MET A 62 22.32 -8.27 10.30
N ASN A 63 22.86 -8.81 11.38
CA ASN A 63 23.49 -10.13 11.38
C ASN A 63 22.39 -11.19 11.51
N ALA A 64 22.39 -12.18 10.63
CA ALA A 64 21.45 -13.30 10.69
C ALA A 64 22.16 -14.64 10.54
N ARG A 65 21.67 -15.66 11.26
CA ARG A 65 22.18 -17.03 11.21
C ARG A 65 21.04 -18.03 11.35
N GLY A 66 20.91 -18.95 10.40
CA GLY A 66 20.00 -20.08 10.48
C GLY A 66 20.62 -21.21 11.35
N VAL A 67 19.87 -21.69 12.32
CA VAL A 67 20.26 -22.80 13.19
C VAL A 67 19.09 -23.75 13.38
N LYS A 68 19.38 -25.02 13.74
CA LYS A 68 18.39 -26.01 14.12
C LYS A 68 18.74 -26.55 15.50
N GLY A 69 17.75 -26.67 16.36
CA GLY A 69 17.97 -27.12 17.73
C GLY A 69 16.72 -27.58 18.46
N PRO A 70 16.83 -28.11 19.67
CA PRO A 70 15.71 -28.51 20.52
C PRO A 70 15.03 -27.29 21.15
N PHE A 71 13.78 -27.47 21.62
CA PHE A 71 12.99 -26.40 22.24
C PHE A 71 13.68 -25.78 23.47
N GLU A 72 14.41 -26.56 24.24
CA GLU A 72 15.11 -26.11 25.44
C GLU A 72 16.18 -25.06 25.10
N ALA A 73 16.88 -25.22 23.97
CA ALA A 73 17.86 -24.23 23.49
C ALA A 73 17.20 -22.90 23.09
N LEU A 74 15.94 -22.93 22.67
CA LEU A 74 15.21 -21.71 22.25
C LEU A 74 14.99 -20.72 23.41
N THR A 75 14.97 -21.23 24.65
CA THR A 75 14.80 -20.37 25.85
C THR A 75 16.04 -19.55 26.18
N ALA A 76 17.20 -19.91 25.65
CA ALA A 76 18.48 -19.25 25.89
C ALA A 76 18.88 -18.26 24.79
N VAL A 77 18.11 -18.19 23.66
CA VAL A 77 18.44 -17.27 22.56
C VAL A 77 17.86 -15.88 22.77
N PRO A 78 18.56 -14.83 22.31
CA PRO A 78 18.04 -13.47 22.36
C PRO A 78 16.84 -13.30 21.42
N LEU A 79 15.74 -12.75 21.93
CA LEU A 79 14.52 -12.50 21.18
C LEU A 79 14.49 -11.04 20.63
N PRO A 80 13.85 -10.77 19.49
CA PRO A 80 13.02 -11.66 18.67
C PRO A 80 13.84 -12.53 17.71
N VAL A 81 13.30 -13.71 17.35
CA VAL A 81 13.86 -14.61 16.34
C VAL A 81 12.77 -15.02 15.36
N ILE A 82 13.17 -15.39 14.13
CA ILE A 82 12.24 -15.98 13.16
C ILE A 82 12.31 -17.49 13.27
N ILE A 83 11.17 -18.13 13.32
CA ILE A 83 11.01 -19.57 13.43
C ILE A 83 10.28 -20.12 12.20
N HIS A 84 10.63 -21.33 11.82
CA HIS A 84 9.94 -22.07 10.77
C HIS A 84 8.95 -23.04 11.39
N VAL A 85 7.71 -23.02 10.93
CA VAL A 85 6.62 -23.87 11.41
C VAL A 85 5.95 -24.62 10.24
N LEU A 86 5.33 -25.76 10.54
CA LEU A 86 4.47 -26.50 9.63
C LEU A 86 3.03 -26.37 10.10
N ILE A 87 2.20 -25.74 9.28
CA ILE A 87 0.76 -25.59 9.53
C ILE A 87 0.05 -26.76 8.83
N GLN A 88 -0.83 -27.48 9.57
CA GLN A 88 -1.58 -28.64 9.05
C GLN A 88 -0.66 -29.71 8.42
N ASN A 89 0.55 -29.89 8.96
CA ASN A 89 1.57 -30.85 8.51
C ASN A 89 2.03 -30.72 7.04
N SER A 90 1.64 -29.68 6.32
CA SER A 90 1.99 -29.54 4.90
C SER A 90 2.43 -28.13 4.48
N LEU A 91 1.93 -27.07 5.12
CA LEU A 91 2.24 -25.72 4.73
C LEU A 91 3.45 -25.18 5.51
N HIS A 92 4.56 -24.99 4.81
CA HIS A 92 5.75 -24.32 5.33
C HIS A 92 5.47 -22.84 5.58
N HIS A 93 5.73 -22.37 6.80
CA HIS A 93 5.43 -21.00 7.19
C HIS A 93 6.47 -20.44 8.14
N TYR A 94 6.69 -19.11 8.08
CA TYR A 94 7.56 -18.41 9.03
C TYR A 94 6.74 -17.55 9.97
N CYS A 95 7.13 -17.54 11.25
CA CYS A 95 6.58 -16.67 12.29
C CYS A 95 7.72 -15.99 13.05
N VAL A 96 7.42 -14.88 13.75
CA VAL A 96 8.39 -14.24 14.65
C VAL A 96 8.05 -14.59 16.08
N LEU A 97 9.01 -15.15 16.79
CA LEU A 97 8.91 -15.42 18.22
C LEU A 97 9.40 -14.21 18.99
N PHE A 98 8.47 -13.53 19.70
CA PHE A 98 8.75 -12.33 20.47
C PHE A 98 8.95 -12.60 21.97
N LYS A 99 8.32 -13.63 22.51
CA LYS A 99 8.36 -13.90 23.95
C LYS A 99 8.16 -15.38 24.23
N ILE A 100 8.94 -15.89 25.18
CA ILE A 100 8.77 -17.20 25.80
C ILE A 100 8.52 -16.98 27.28
N ASN A 101 7.41 -17.50 27.80
CA ASN A 101 7.08 -17.52 29.23
C ASN A 101 7.14 -18.97 29.73
N LYS A 102 6.93 -19.21 31.04
CA LYS A 102 6.96 -20.53 31.65
C LYS A 102 6.01 -21.57 31.02
N GLN A 103 4.89 -21.15 30.44
CA GLN A 103 3.86 -22.05 29.90
C GLN A 103 3.47 -21.71 28.46
N THR A 104 3.80 -20.51 27.96
CA THR A 104 3.32 -20.00 26.67
C THR A 104 4.40 -19.31 25.88
N VAL A 105 4.25 -19.33 24.55
CA VAL A 105 5.02 -18.52 23.59
C VAL A 105 4.12 -17.46 22.98
N THR A 106 4.71 -16.33 22.58
CA THR A 106 4.01 -15.27 21.84
C THR A 106 4.67 -15.13 20.47
N LEU A 107 3.90 -15.45 19.44
CA LEU A 107 4.30 -15.39 18.03
C LEU A 107 3.63 -14.24 17.33
N MET A 108 4.30 -13.62 16.38
CA MET A 108 3.66 -12.81 15.33
C MET A 108 3.52 -13.68 14.09
N ASP A 109 2.29 -13.95 13.71
CA ASP A 109 1.95 -14.65 12.49
C ASP A 109 1.68 -13.60 11.38
N PRO A 110 2.48 -13.62 10.29
CA PRO A 110 2.31 -12.66 9.19
C PRO A 110 1.05 -12.92 8.35
N GLY A 111 0.46 -14.10 8.36
CA GLY A 111 -0.79 -14.39 7.65
C GLY A 111 -1.91 -13.44 8.07
N PRO A 112 -2.39 -13.50 9.30
CA PRO A 112 -3.36 -12.53 9.84
C PRO A 112 -2.72 -11.19 10.23
N GLY A 113 -1.39 -11.07 10.36
CA GLY A 113 -0.68 -9.89 10.87
C GLY A 113 -0.96 -9.63 12.36
N LYS A 114 -1.03 -10.68 13.16
CA LYS A 114 -1.44 -10.61 14.58
C LYS A 114 -0.44 -11.33 15.49
N LEU A 115 -0.44 -10.92 16.76
CA LEU A 115 0.24 -11.67 17.82
C LEU A 115 -0.68 -12.80 18.30
N ILE A 116 -0.14 -14.02 18.28
CA ILE A 116 -0.81 -15.24 18.73
C ILE A 116 -0.08 -15.75 19.96
N LYS A 117 -0.85 -16.17 20.96
CA LYS A 117 -0.34 -16.78 22.17
C LYS A 117 -0.75 -18.24 22.18
N MET A 118 0.20 -19.15 22.34
CA MET A 118 -0.09 -20.59 22.39
C MET A 118 0.74 -21.27 23.47
N SER A 119 0.32 -22.47 23.90
CA SER A 119 1.04 -23.27 24.89
C SER A 119 2.33 -23.86 24.30
N HIS A 120 3.28 -24.23 25.16
CA HIS A 120 4.51 -24.95 24.70
C HIS A 120 4.18 -26.27 24.00
N LYS A 121 3.11 -26.96 24.43
CA LYS A 121 2.68 -28.22 23.82
C LYS A 121 2.23 -28.01 22.38
N GLU A 122 1.35 -27.05 22.13
CA GLU A 122 0.88 -26.69 20.79
C GLU A 122 2.02 -26.18 19.91
N PHE A 123 2.91 -25.35 20.46
CA PHE A 123 4.06 -24.85 19.74
C PHE A 123 4.98 -25.96 19.24
N LYS A 124 5.32 -26.94 20.13
CA LYS A 124 6.18 -28.06 19.79
C LYS A 124 5.60 -28.94 18.65
N THR A 125 4.27 -28.99 18.46
CA THR A 125 3.67 -29.79 17.37
C THR A 125 3.83 -29.15 15.99
N ILE A 126 3.96 -27.83 15.91
CA ILE A 126 4.08 -27.10 14.63
C ILE A 126 5.51 -26.69 14.32
N TRP A 127 6.38 -26.56 15.31
CA TRP A 127 7.73 -26.05 15.11
C TRP A 127 8.68 -27.14 14.56
N THR A 128 9.44 -26.79 13.51
CA THR A 128 10.36 -27.74 12.83
C THR A 128 11.76 -27.82 13.45
N GLY A 129 12.02 -27.06 14.50
CA GLY A 129 13.34 -26.92 15.10
C GLY A 129 14.22 -25.86 14.42
N VAL A 130 13.81 -25.27 13.31
CA VAL A 130 14.58 -24.27 12.58
C VAL A 130 14.30 -22.87 13.13
N VAL A 131 15.38 -22.12 13.36
CA VAL A 131 15.38 -20.75 13.89
C VAL A 131 16.35 -19.89 13.08
N ILE A 132 15.96 -18.68 12.77
CA ILE A 132 16.85 -17.65 12.24
C ILE A 132 17.09 -16.64 13.36
N LEU A 133 18.27 -16.66 13.92
CA LEU A 133 18.76 -15.68 14.89
C LEU A 133 19.07 -14.39 14.17
N ILE A 134 18.57 -13.25 14.67
CA ILE A 134 18.75 -11.95 14.03
C ILE A 134 19.12 -10.93 15.11
N SER A 135 20.16 -10.15 14.84
CA SER A 135 20.59 -9.04 15.70
C SER A 135 21.07 -7.85 14.86
N PRO A 136 20.93 -6.61 15.33
CA PRO A 136 21.49 -5.45 14.66
C PRO A 136 23.02 -5.57 14.56
N ALA A 137 23.60 -5.23 13.39
CA ALA A 137 25.04 -5.10 13.24
C ALA A 137 25.50 -3.73 13.81
N PRO A 138 26.82 -3.52 14.07
CA PRO A 138 27.32 -2.26 14.62
C PRO A 138 26.97 -1.01 13.78
N HIS A 139 26.80 -1.18 12.47
CA HIS A 139 26.43 -0.12 11.52
C HIS A 139 24.93 -0.07 11.20
N PHE A 140 24.07 -0.73 11.99
CA PHE A 140 22.64 -0.74 11.78
C PHE A 140 22.02 0.65 11.90
N ILE A 141 21.28 1.09 10.88
CA ILE A 141 20.67 2.42 10.81
C ILE A 141 19.17 2.30 11.08
N LYS A 142 18.70 3.02 12.11
CA LYS A 142 17.27 3.17 12.39
C LYS A 142 16.66 4.16 11.41
N ALA A 143 15.64 3.74 10.67
CA ALA A 143 15.01 4.60 9.65
C ALA A 143 13.52 4.26 9.48
N ARG A 144 12.74 5.24 9.03
CA ARG A 144 11.36 5.04 8.61
C ARG A 144 11.28 5.18 7.10
N LEU A 145 11.49 4.06 6.39
CA LEU A 145 11.43 4.02 4.93
C LEU A 145 10.02 3.69 4.41
N ASN A 146 9.10 3.31 5.31
CA ASN A 146 7.71 3.02 4.98
C ASN A 146 6.90 4.31 4.95
N ARG A 147 7.06 5.12 3.86
CA ARG A 147 6.23 6.31 3.64
C ARG A 147 4.82 5.89 3.25
N SER A 148 3.80 6.53 3.84
CA SER A 148 2.39 6.36 3.48
C SER A 148 2.20 6.58 1.97
N HIS A 149 1.45 5.67 1.32
CA HIS A 149 1.12 5.79 -0.11
C HIS A 149 0.42 7.13 -0.43
N GLY A 150 -0.38 7.65 0.49
CA GLY A 150 -1.03 8.95 0.34
C GLY A 150 -0.05 10.13 0.25
N LEU A 151 1.03 10.11 1.03
CA LEU A 151 2.05 11.17 0.97
C LEU A 151 2.80 11.16 -0.36
N ARG A 152 3.12 9.98 -0.90
CA ARG A 152 3.73 9.87 -2.24
C ARG A 152 2.82 10.37 -3.35
N PHE A 153 1.51 10.09 -3.24
CA PHE A 153 0.52 10.60 -4.19
C PHE A 153 0.45 12.13 -4.15
N TRP A 154 0.45 12.74 -2.97
CA TRP A 154 0.49 14.18 -2.81
C TRP A 154 1.80 14.80 -3.33
N GLU A 155 2.95 14.18 -3.07
CA GLU A 155 4.24 14.61 -3.62
C GLU A 155 4.26 14.66 -5.15
N LEU A 156 3.51 13.77 -5.84
CA LEU A 156 3.37 13.76 -7.30
C LEU A 156 2.43 14.85 -7.82
N ILE A 157 1.33 15.12 -7.12
CA ILE A 157 0.31 16.09 -7.55
C ILE A 157 0.69 17.52 -7.19
N TYR A 158 1.32 17.73 -6.05
CA TYR A 158 1.60 19.06 -5.49
C TYR A 158 2.34 20.01 -6.44
N PRO A 159 3.36 19.58 -7.21
CA PRO A 159 4.03 20.43 -8.19
C PRO A 159 3.10 20.92 -9.32
N HIS A 160 2.05 20.13 -9.63
CA HIS A 160 1.12 20.39 -10.74
C HIS A 160 -0.29 20.78 -10.26
N ARG A 161 -0.44 21.16 -8.98
CA ARG A 161 -1.73 21.50 -8.36
C ARG A 161 -2.52 22.55 -9.13
N ASN A 162 -1.84 23.54 -9.73
CA ASN A 162 -2.50 24.60 -10.49
C ASN A 162 -3.24 24.05 -11.72
N LEU A 163 -2.64 23.10 -12.46
CA LEU A 163 -3.28 22.43 -13.58
C LEU A 163 -4.48 21.60 -13.15
N VAL A 164 -4.34 20.88 -12.01
CA VAL A 164 -5.43 20.07 -11.44
C VAL A 164 -6.59 20.96 -10.99
N VAL A 165 -6.31 22.09 -10.34
CA VAL A 165 -7.33 23.05 -9.91
C VAL A 165 -8.04 23.67 -11.12
N MET A 166 -7.30 24.07 -12.17
CA MET A 166 -7.89 24.60 -13.39
C MET A 166 -8.79 23.56 -14.09
N ALA A 167 -8.35 22.30 -14.16
CA ALA A 167 -9.16 21.21 -14.70
C ALA A 167 -10.45 20.99 -13.90
N LEU A 168 -10.37 21.05 -12.56
CA LEU A 168 -11.53 20.93 -11.67
C LEU A 168 -12.50 22.10 -11.85
N LEU A 169 -12.02 23.34 -11.90
CA LEU A 169 -12.86 24.51 -12.13
C LEU A 169 -13.56 24.42 -13.49
N ALA A 170 -12.83 24.08 -14.55
CA ALA A 170 -13.42 23.90 -15.88
C ALA A 170 -14.47 22.77 -15.89
N ALA A 171 -14.25 21.68 -15.14
CA ALA A 171 -15.21 20.59 -15.00
C ALA A 171 -16.49 21.04 -14.27
N ILE A 172 -16.37 21.85 -13.22
CA ILE A 172 -17.52 22.40 -12.50
C ILE A 172 -18.36 23.28 -13.44
N PHE A 173 -17.74 24.24 -14.15
CA PHE A 173 -18.43 25.08 -15.10
C PHE A 173 -19.10 24.29 -16.23
N TYR A 174 -18.38 23.31 -16.79
CA TYR A 174 -18.92 22.38 -17.79
C TYR A 174 -20.18 21.66 -17.29
N THR A 175 -20.17 21.17 -16.04
CA THR A 175 -21.29 20.45 -15.43
C THR A 175 -22.48 21.37 -15.17
N ILE A 176 -22.25 22.59 -14.66
CA ILE A 176 -23.30 23.59 -14.42
C ILE A 176 -23.96 23.98 -15.75
N LEU A 177 -23.17 24.24 -16.79
CA LEU A 177 -23.70 24.54 -18.12
C LEU A 177 -24.48 23.36 -18.73
N GLY A 178 -24.07 22.12 -18.44
CA GLY A 178 -24.79 20.89 -18.84
C GLY A 178 -26.20 20.79 -18.27
N LEU A 179 -26.42 21.27 -17.03
CA LEU A 179 -27.74 21.30 -16.41
C LEU A 179 -28.70 22.24 -17.13
N SER A 180 -28.20 23.28 -17.85
CA SER A 180 -29.02 24.22 -18.57
C SER A 180 -29.84 23.58 -19.68
N THR A 181 -29.39 22.47 -20.28
CA THR A 181 -30.12 21.69 -21.29
C THR A 181 -31.43 21.12 -20.73
N SER A 182 -31.41 20.60 -19.53
CA SER A 182 -32.63 20.05 -18.86
C SER A 182 -33.62 21.17 -18.55
N ILE A 183 -33.12 22.32 -18.07
CA ILE A 183 -33.95 23.49 -17.78
C ILE A 183 -34.57 24.06 -19.07
N TYR A 184 -33.79 24.11 -20.15
CA TYR A 184 -34.25 24.53 -21.46
C TYR A 184 -35.39 23.65 -21.98
N LEU A 185 -35.24 22.32 -21.91
CA LEU A 185 -36.26 21.38 -22.33
C LEU A 185 -37.56 21.55 -21.52
N GLN A 186 -37.43 21.70 -20.22
CA GLN A 186 -38.58 21.96 -19.34
C GLN A 186 -39.30 23.26 -19.74
N LYS A 187 -38.56 24.36 -19.96
CA LYS A 187 -39.17 25.64 -20.35
C LYS A 187 -39.85 25.58 -21.71
N ILE A 188 -39.35 24.82 -22.67
CA ILE A 188 -40.04 24.60 -23.95
C ILE A 188 -41.37 23.88 -23.74
N ILE A 189 -41.36 22.80 -22.95
CA ILE A 189 -42.57 22.01 -22.72
C ILE A 189 -43.60 22.83 -21.95
N ASP A 190 -43.22 23.52 -20.88
CA ASP A 190 -44.14 24.18 -19.96
C ASP A 190 -44.72 25.49 -20.56
N PHE A 191 -43.97 26.24 -21.35
CA PHE A 191 -44.38 27.58 -21.79
C PHE A 191 -44.48 27.74 -23.31
N VAL A 192 -43.61 27.11 -24.08
CA VAL A 192 -43.61 27.30 -25.54
C VAL A 192 -44.67 26.45 -26.21
N LEU A 193 -44.77 25.17 -25.82
CA LEU A 193 -45.76 24.25 -26.41
C LEU A 193 -47.18 24.54 -25.94
N VAL A 194 -47.33 24.94 -24.67
CA VAL A 194 -48.65 25.22 -24.09
C VAL A 194 -49.21 26.55 -24.64
N ASP A 195 -48.40 27.61 -24.68
CA ASP A 195 -48.85 28.95 -25.05
C ASP A 195 -48.68 29.29 -26.55
N GLY A 196 -48.03 28.43 -27.33
CA GLY A 196 -47.72 28.66 -28.73
C GLY A 196 -46.82 29.89 -29.00
N ASN A 197 -46.01 30.30 -28.02
CA ASN A 197 -45.25 31.55 -28.05
C ASN A 197 -43.91 31.40 -28.81
N LEU A 198 -43.97 31.68 -30.13
CA LEU A 198 -42.81 31.63 -31.02
C LEU A 198 -41.70 32.63 -30.65
N LYS A 199 -42.04 33.80 -30.08
CA LYS A 199 -41.02 34.78 -29.66
C LYS A 199 -40.17 34.22 -28.49
N LEU A 200 -40.82 33.55 -27.55
CA LEU A 200 -40.15 32.90 -26.43
C LEU A 200 -39.28 31.76 -26.92
N LEU A 201 -39.73 30.98 -27.91
CA LEU A 201 -38.94 29.91 -28.52
C LEU A 201 -37.63 30.44 -29.11
N HIS A 202 -37.72 31.53 -29.92
CA HIS A 202 -36.51 32.13 -30.52
C HIS A 202 -35.53 32.65 -29.47
N LEU A 203 -36.03 33.32 -28.42
CA LEU A 203 -35.18 33.82 -27.34
C LEU A 203 -34.46 32.69 -26.61
N LEU A 204 -35.20 31.64 -26.24
CA LEU A 204 -34.64 30.46 -25.55
C LEU A 204 -33.64 29.72 -26.44
N SER A 205 -33.91 29.60 -27.75
CA SER A 205 -33.02 28.94 -28.70
C SER A 205 -31.70 29.68 -28.87
N VAL A 206 -31.71 30.99 -28.99
CA VAL A 206 -30.49 31.81 -29.06
C VAL A 206 -29.71 31.70 -27.77
N GLY A 207 -30.36 31.78 -26.60
CA GLY A 207 -29.73 31.59 -25.30
C GLY A 207 -29.10 30.22 -25.17
N MET A 208 -29.79 29.15 -25.62
CA MET A 208 -29.28 27.80 -25.59
C MET A 208 -28.06 27.59 -26.48
N ILE A 209 -28.04 28.13 -27.68
CA ILE A 209 -26.89 28.09 -28.59
C ILE A 209 -25.67 28.73 -27.92
N LEU A 210 -25.85 29.89 -27.29
CA LEU A 210 -24.79 30.59 -26.58
C LEU A 210 -24.25 29.75 -25.41
N LEU A 211 -25.14 29.15 -24.61
CA LEU A 211 -24.75 28.25 -23.51
C LEU A 211 -24.00 27.02 -24.02
N LEU A 212 -24.41 26.42 -25.15
CA LEU A 212 -23.70 25.28 -25.76
C LEU A 212 -22.30 25.66 -26.23
N VAL A 213 -22.11 26.84 -26.80
CA VAL A 213 -20.77 27.34 -27.20
C VAL A 213 -19.87 27.47 -25.98
N PHE A 214 -20.36 28.05 -24.88
CA PHE A 214 -19.60 28.10 -23.62
C PHE A 214 -19.30 26.70 -23.05
N GLN A 215 -20.29 25.81 -23.08
CA GLN A 215 -20.11 24.42 -22.60
C GLN A 215 -19.04 23.69 -23.40
N LEU A 216 -19.01 23.83 -24.74
CA LEU A 216 -17.95 23.24 -25.57
C LEU A 216 -16.57 23.84 -25.23
N GLY A 217 -16.49 25.17 -25.04
CA GLY A 217 -15.25 25.83 -24.61
C GLY A 217 -14.72 25.30 -23.28
N PHE A 218 -15.58 25.22 -22.26
CA PHE A 218 -15.19 24.67 -20.98
C PHE A 218 -14.87 23.16 -21.04
N GLY A 219 -15.58 22.40 -21.90
CA GLY A 219 -15.26 20.99 -22.17
C GLY A 219 -13.87 20.82 -22.77
N TYR A 220 -13.49 21.67 -23.71
CA TYR A 220 -12.15 21.70 -24.29
C TYR A 220 -11.08 22.04 -23.23
N LEU A 221 -11.29 23.12 -22.47
CA LEU A 221 -10.37 23.53 -21.41
C LEU A 221 -10.18 22.45 -20.35
N LYS A 222 -11.27 21.82 -19.91
CA LYS A 222 -11.21 20.67 -18.98
C LYS A 222 -10.34 19.55 -19.53
N SER A 223 -10.56 19.15 -20.79
CA SER A 223 -9.81 18.08 -21.43
C SER A 223 -8.33 18.44 -21.61
N TRP A 224 -8.05 19.67 -22.01
CA TRP A 224 -6.69 20.18 -22.16
C TRP A 224 -5.90 20.15 -20.85
N PHE A 225 -6.44 20.75 -19.78
CA PHE A 225 -5.76 20.77 -18.48
C PHE A 225 -5.61 19.38 -17.88
N SER A 226 -6.62 18.52 -18.03
CA SER A 226 -6.57 17.14 -17.57
C SER A 226 -5.48 16.34 -18.29
N LEU A 227 -5.36 16.49 -19.61
CA LEU A 227 -4.34 15.83 -20.41
C LEU A 227 -2.94 16.29 -20.04
N GLN A 228 -2.72 17.60 -19.88
CA GLN A 228 -1.44 18.14 -19.44
C GLN A 228 -1.06 17.63 -18.04
N ALA A 229 -1.99 17.68 -17.09
CA ALA A 229 -1.75 17.17 -15.75
C ALA A 229 -1.37 15.66 -15.76
N GLY A 230 -2.09 14.86 -16.56
CA GLY A 230 -1.79 13.44 -16.75
C GLY A 230 -0.38 13.20 -17.30
N GLN A 231 0.00 13.90 -18.38
CA GLN A 231 1.33 13.77 -18.99
C GLN A 231 2.48 14.12 -18.01
N TYR A 232 2.32 15.17 -17.20
CA TYR A 232 3.34 15.54 -16.21
C TYR A 232 3.45 14.51 -15.11
N ILE A 233 2.33 13.96 -14.62
CA ILE A 233 2.31 12.92 -13.61
C ILE A 233 2.95 11.63 -14.14
N ASP A 234 2.57 11.19 -15.35
CA ASP A 234 3.13 10.00 -16.00
C ASP A 234 4.64 10.12 -16.22
N LYS A 235 5.10 11.28 -16.71
CA LYS A 235 6.54 11.55 -16.87
C LYS A 235 7.28 11.48 -15.54
N SER A 236 6.71 12.02 -14.48
CA SER A 236 7.29 11.98 -13.14
C SER A 236 7.36 10.56 -12.58
N LEU A 237 6.32 9.74 -12.82
CA LEU A 237 6.30 8.32 -12.45
C LEU A 237 7.34 7.50 -13.20
N ILE A 238 7.44 7.67 -14.52
CA ILE A 238 8.40 6.97 -15.38
C ILE A 238 9.83 7.31 -14.95
N LEU A 239 10.16 8.60 -14.80
CA LEU A 239 11.48 9.02 -14.33
C LEU A 239 11.81 8.54 -12.91
N GLY A 240 10.80 8.47 -12.03
CA GLY A 240 10.94 7.89 -10.70
C GLY A 240 11.23 6.39 -10.71
N TYR A 241 10.66 5.66 -11.67
CA TYR A 241 10.90 4.22 -11.86
C TYR A 241 12.31 3.91 -12.37
N TYR A 242 12.83 4.70 -13.33
CA TYR A 242 14.19 4.51 -13.89
C TYR A 242 15.32 5.01 -12.99
N LYS A 243 15.03 5.79 -11.94
CA LYS A 243 16.04 6.22 -10.94
C LYS A 243 16.34 5.17 -9.85
N HIS A 244 15.63 4.05 -9.86
CA HIS A 244 15.81 2.90 -8.96
C HIS A 244 16.37 1.69 -9.71
#